data_70e5b6461908ddd4f8870682e33d6bb9
#
_entry.id   70e5b6461908ddd4f8870682e33d6bb9
#
_cell.length_a   1.000
_cell.length_b   1.000
_cell.length_c   1.000
_cell.angle_alpha   90.00
_cell.angle_beta   90.00
_cell.angle_gamma   90.00
#
_symmetry.space_group_name_H-M   'P 1'
#
loop_
_entity.id
_entity.type
_entity.pdbx_description
1 polymer ?
#
loop_
_entity_poly.entity_id
_entity_poly.type
_entity_poly.pdbx_seq_one_letter_code
_entity_poly.pdbx_strand_id
1 'polypeptide(L)'
;TEAGSGDAKSPSLEGTWLGTLKVTPTASLRLVFNIQAKPDGSFSGTLDSLDQGATGLPISRIGVEKDKVTVEASTIGSRYEGTMNAEGSEISGKWTQGPASRDLLLERVKEAPKPKEFKRPQDPKRPYPYRDEEVTYRNAKDGVTLAGTLTMPSTGGPFPTVLLITGSGAQDRDETVWGHRPFLVLADYLTRRGIAVLRVDDRGVGGSKGDTAQATSEDFARDVLAGVEYLK
;
A
#
# COMPACT_ATOMS: atom_id res chain seq x y z
N THR A 1 -12.59 -9.23 -57.96
CA THR A 1 -13.04 -9.69 -56.64
C THR A 1 -11.89 -9.46 -55.68
N GLU A 2 -11.85 -8.26 -55.09
CA GLU A 2 -10.95 -7.93 -53.99
C GLU A 2 -11.48 -8.57 -52.72
N ALA A 3 -10.70 -9.46 -52.14
CA ALA A 3 -10.96 -9.98 -50.83
C ALA A 3 -10.52 -8.91 -49.80
N GLY A 4 -11.49 -8.29 -49.15
CA GLY A 4 -11.26 -7.37 -48.06
C GLY A 4 -10.49 -8.08 -46.94
N SER A 5 -9.28 -7.63 -46.63
CA SER A 5 -8.57 -7.98 -45.41
C SER A 5 -9.32 -7.33 -44.24
N GLY A 6 -10.17 -8.12 -43.57
CA GLY A 6 -10.71 -7.70 -42.29
C GLY A 6 -9.56 -7.54 -41.30
N ASP A 7 -9.27 -6.30 -40.91
CA ASP A 7 -8.41 -6.01 -39.78
C ASP A 7 -9.00 -6.69 -38.53
N ALA A 8 -8.46 -7.83 -38.18
CA ALA A 8 -8.79 -8.50 -36.92
C ALA A 8 -8.38 -7.53 -35.79
N LYS A 9 -9.37 -6.90 -35.16
CA LYS A 9 -9.19 -5.99 -34.06
C LYS A 9 -8.38 -6.71 -32.98
N SER A 10 -7.17 -6.22 -32.69
CA SER A 10 -6.34 -6.78 -31.63
C SER A 10 -7.15 -6.90 -30.34
N PRO A 11 -7.03 -8.03 -29.62
CA PRO A 11 -7.78 -8.23 -28.39
C PRO A 11 -7.49 -7.11 -27.40
N SER A 12 -8.52 -6.63 -26.70
CA SER A 12 -8.39 -5.57 -25.71
C SER A 12 -7.60 -6.06 -24.49
N LEU A 13 -6.72 -5.21 -23.96
CA LEU A 13 -6.04 -5.50 -22.68
C LEU A 13 -6.98 -5.30 -21.47
N GLU A 14 -8.10 -4.57 -21.64
CA GLU A 14 -9.06 -4.34 -20.57
C GLU A 14 -9.58 -5.65 -19.97
N GLY A 15 -9.63 -5.70 -18.63
CA GLY A 15 -10.14 -6.85 -17.88
C GLY A 15 -9.31 -7.17 -16.66
N THR A 16 -9.63 -8.33 -16.07
CA THR A 16 -8.94 -8.86 -14.89
C THR A 16 -8.01 -10.00 -15.29
N TRP A 17 -6.75 -9.88 -14.88
CA TRP A 17 -5.70 -10.83 -15.20
C TRP A 17 -5.12 -11.41 -13.93
N LEU A 18 -5.04 -12.73 -13.83
CA LEU A 18 -4.51 -13.46 -12.69
C LEU A 18 -3.23 -14.17 -13.07
N GLY A 19 -2.20 -14.02 -12.27
CA GLY A 19 -0.94 -14.78 -12.41
C GLY A 19 -0.43 -15.30 -11.09
N THR A 20 0.35 -16.38 -11.15
CA THR A 20 1.02 -16.95 -9.99
C THR A 20 2.54 -16.79 -10.11
N LEU A 21 3.08 -15.84 -9.34
CA LEU A 21 4.50 -15.53 -9.28
C LEU A 21 5.21 -16.49 -8.32
N LYS A 22 6.13 -17.31 -8.81
CA LYS A 22 6.99 -18.15 -7.96
C LYS A 22 8.09 -17.29 -7.33
N VAL A 23 8.00 -17.05 -6.02
CA VAL A 23 8.99 -16.22 -5.30
C VAL A 23 10.17 -17.06 -4.82
N THR A 24 9.89 -18.26 -4.30
CA THR A 24 10.88 -19.28 -3.90
C THR A 24 10.42 -20.64 -4.41
N PRO A 25 11.22 -21.72 -4.31
CA PRO A 25 10.76 -23.06 -4.65
C PRO A 25 9.50 -23.52 -3.92
N THR A 26 9.24 -22.98 -2.72
CA THR A 26 8.12 -23.37 -1.84
C THR A 26 7.08 -22.26 -1.64
N ALA A 27 7.29 -21.06 -2.18
CA ALA A 27 6.39 -19.93 -1.99
C ALA A 27 6.02 -19.27 -3.32
N SER A 28 4.73 -19.01 -3.48
CA SER A 28 4.18 -18.30 -4.63
C SER A 28 3.23 -17.19 -4.18
N LEU A 29 3.08 -16.17 -5.01
CA LEU A 29 2.14 -15.06 -4.81
C LEU A 29 1.19 -15.01 -5.99
N ARG A 30 -0.11 -14.93 -5.73
CA ARG A 30 -1.12 -14.66 -6.75
C ARG A 30 -1.25 -13.16 -6.91
N LEU A 31 -1.01 -12.70 -8.12
CA LEU A 31 -1.10 -11.30 -8.51
C LEU A 31 -2.32 -11.12 -9.41
N VAL A 32 -3.10 -10.08 -9.15
CA VAL A 32 -4.26 -9.72 -10.00
C VAL A 32 -4.03 -8.31 -10.54
N PHE A 33 -4.10 -8.18 -11.86
CA PHE A 33 -4.08 -6.90 -12.54
C PHE A 33 -5.50 -6.56 -12.99
N ASN A 34 -6.07 -5.51 -12.45
CA ASN A 34 -7.37 -4.99 -12.85
C ASN A 34 -7.14 -3.82 -13.80
N ILE A 35 -7.36 -4.02 -15.10
CA ILE A 35 -7.05 -3.04 -16.14
C ILE A 35 -8.33 -2.51 -16.77
N GLN A 36 -8.44 -1.19 -16.90
CA GLN A 36 -9.55 -0.48 -17.49
C GLN A 36 -9.08 0.39 -18.65
N ALA A 37 -9.80 0.33 -19.76
CA ALA A 37 -9.58 1.26 -20.87
C ALA A 37 -10.18 2.62 -20.55
N LYS A 38 -9.47 3.68 -20.93
CA LYS A 38 -9.95 5.06 -20.83
C LYS A 38 -10.49 5.55 -22.18
N PRO A 39 -11.34 6.61 -22.19
CA PRO A 39 -11.89 7.16 -23.42
C PRO A 39 -10.83 7.70 -24.41
N ASP A 40 -9.66 8.06 -23.94
CA ASP A 40 -8.52 8.53 -24.73
C ASP A 40 -7.69 7.39 -25.36
N GLY A 41 -8.11 6.13 -25.17
CA GLY A 41 -7.40 4.95 -25.64
C GLY A 41 -6.24 4.49 -24.76
N SER A 42 -5.94 5.21 -23.67
CA SER A 42 -4.98 4.77 -22.66
C SER A 42 -5.60 3.78 -21.68
N PHE A 43 -4.76 3.20 -20.82
CA PHE A 43 -5.20 2.28 -19.77
C PHE A 43 -4.87 2.82 -18.39
N SER A 44 -5.69 2.43 -17.41
CA SER A 44 -5.41 2.56 -15.97
C SER A 44 -5.70 1.25 -15.27
N GLY A 45 -5.19 1.09 -14.07
CA GLY A 45 -5.47 -0.14 -13.34
C GLY A 45 -4.89 -0.17 -11.95
N THR A 46 -5.19 -1.28 -11.27
CA THR A 46 -4.65 -1.62 -9.96
C THR A 46 -4.05 -3.03 -9.97
N LEU A 47 -3.12 -3.23 -9.07
CA LEU A 47 -2.48 -4.52 -8.80
C LEU A 47 -2.88 -4.97 -7.39
N ASP A 48 -3.31 -6.23 -7.28
CA ASP A 48 -3.55 -6.87 -6.00
C ASP A 48 -2.56 -8.02 -5.80
N SER A 49 -2.06 -8.19 -4.58
CA SER A 49 -1.32 -9.38 -4.15
C SER A 49 -2.18 -10.17 -3.16
N LEU A 50 -2.89 -11.18 -3.67
CA LEU A 50 -3.94 -11.88 -2.92
C LEU A 50 -3.41 -12.58 -1.66
N ASP A 51 -2.21 -13.17 -1.78
CA ASP A 51 -1.61 -13.94 -0.69
C ASP A 51 -0.94 -13.07 0.37
N GLN A 52 -0.75 -11.78 0.06
CA GLN A 52 -0.24 -10.77 0.99
C GLN A 52 -1.36 -9.88 1.55
N GLY A 53 -2.59 -10.00 1.04
CA GLY A 53 -3.72 -9.16 1.42
C GLY A 53 -3.58 -7.71 0.97
N ALA A 54 -2.66 -7.42 0.05
CA ALA A 54 -2.50 -6.10 -0.53
C ALA A 54 -3.46 -5.94 -1.70
N THR A 55 -4.28 -4.91 -1.70
CA THR A 55 -5.26 -4.63 -2.74
C THR A 55 -5.22 -3.17 -3.16
N GLY A 56 -5.59 -2.91 -4.43
CA GLY A 56 -5.71 -1.56 -4.94
C GLY A 56 -4.38 -0.81 -5.12
N LEU A 57 -3.24 -1.50 -5.20
CA LEU A 57 -1.95 -0.86 -5.47
C LEU A 57 -2.01 -0.18 -6.85
N PRO A 58 -1.72 1.12 -6.95
CA PRO A 58 -1.85 1.84 -8.20
C PRO A 58 -0.81 1.35 -9.22
N ILE A 59 -1.26 1.06 -10.43
CA ILE A 59 -0.41 0.88 -11.59
C ILE A 59 -0.07 2.27 -12.13
N SER A 60 1.21 2.60 -12.17
CA SER A 60 1.71 3.92 -12.59
C SER A 60 1.72 4.09 -14.10
N ARG A 61 1.93 3.00 -14.85
CA ARG A 61 1.96 3.02 -16.31
C ARG A 61 1.53 1.69 -16.90
N ILE A 62 0.74 1.74 -17.97
CA ILE A 62 0.38 0.61 -18.82
C ILE A 62 0.66 0.99 -20.26
N GLY A 63 1.46 0.18 -20.95
CA GLY A 63 1.77 0.34 -22.36
C GLY A 63 1.37 -0.90 -23.14
N VAL A 64 0.85 -0.68 -24.36
CA VAL A 64 0.53 -1.74 -25.32
C VAL A 64 1.09 -1.35 -26.67
N GLU A 65 1.97 -2.20 -27.21
CA GLU A 65 2.50 -2.05 -28.56
C GLU A 65 2.28 -3.36 -29.32
N LYS A 66 1.26 -3.40 -30.16
CA LYS A 66 0.77 -4.61 -30.82
C LYS A 66 0.34 -5.65 -29.81
N ASP A 67 1.11 -6.72 -29.65
CA ASP A 67 0.91 -7.81 -28.69
C ASP A 67 1.75 -7.66 -27.41
N LYS A 68 2.68 -6.69 -27.37
CA LYS A 68 3.54 -6.46 -26.21
C LYS A 68 2.85 -5.59 -25.18
N VAL A 69 2.84 -6.06 -23.95
CA VAL A 69 2.24 -5.41 -22.78
C VAL A 69 3.32 -5.07 -21.77
N THR A 70 3.32 -3.82 -21.31
CA THR A 70 4.18 -3.35 -20.21
C THR A 70 3.32 -2.79 -19.11
N VAL A 71 3.57 -3.18 -17.87
CA VAL A 71 2.89 -2.66 -16.67
C VAL A 71 3.92 -2.28 -15.63
N GLU A 72 3.84 -1.06 -15.11
CA GLU A 72 4.73 -0.54 -14.06
C GLU A 72 3.91 -0.18 -12.81
N ALA A 73 4.39 -0.61 -11.65
CA ALA A 73 3.86 -0.21 -10.34
C ALA A 73 5.01 0.39 -9.51
N SER A 74 5.22 1.69 -9.67
CA SER A 74 6.36 2.43 -9.12
C SER A 74 6.38 2.42 -7.60
N THR A 75 5.22 2.40 -6.94
CA THR A 75 5.09 2.35 -5.48
C THR A 75 5.77 1.15 -4.84
N ILE A 76 5.89 0.05 -5.59
CA ILE A 76 6.56 -1.19 -5.16
C ILE A 76 7.80 -1.52 -6.00
N GLY A 77 8.25 -0.59 -6.83
CA GLY A 77 9.44 -0.73 -7.67
C GLY A 77 9.38 -1.93 -8.63
N SER A 78 8.21 -2.21 -9.21
CA SER A 78 8.02 -3.40 -10.05
C SER A 78 7.60 -3.06 -11.48
N ARG A 79 7.98 -3.96 -12.40
CA ARG A 79 7.66 -3.91 -13.82
C ARG A 79 7.34 -5.30 -14.35
N TYR A 80 6.30 -5.41 -15.14
CA TYR A 80 5.94 -6.59 -15.91
C TYR A 80 6.05 -6.29 -17.42
N GLU A 81 6.65 -7.19 -18.15
CA GLU A 81 6.73 -7.14 -19.60
C GLU A 81 6.34 -8.49 -20.16
N GLY A 82 5.36 -8.52 -21.07
CA GLY A 82 4.83 -9.75 -21.62
C GLY A 82 4.28 -9.60 -23.02
N THR A 83 3.93 -10.72 -23.61
CA THR A 83 3.31 -10.82 -24.93
C THR A 83 1.95 -11.48 -24.80
N MET A 84 0.91 -10.80 -25.25
CA MET A 84 -0.45 -11.32 -25.26
C MET A 84 -0.66 -12.26 -26.43
N ASN A 85 -1.33 -13.39 -26.18
CA ASN A 85 -1.69 -14.33 -27.25
C ASN A 85 -2.76 -13.76 -28.18
N ALA A 86 -2.95 -14.38 -29.34
CA ALA A 86 -3.88 -13.92 -30.37
C ALA A 86 -5.36 -13.92 -29.89
N GLU A 87 -5.70 -14.83 -28.98
CA GLU A 87 -7.02 -14.96 -28.38
C GLU A 87 -7.30 -13.90 -27.30
N GLY A 88 -6.27 -13.19 -26.81
CA GLY A 88 -6.39 -12.22 -25.72
C GLY A 88 -6.73 -12.84 -24.38
N SER A 89 -6.42 -14.12 -24.19
CA SER A 89 -6.71 -14.89 -22.98
C SER A 89 -5.51 -15.04 -22.05
N GLU A 90 -4.28 -14.87 -22.58
CA GLU A 90 -3.04 -15.06 -21.83
C GLU A 90 -2.01 -13.98 -22.19
N ILE A 91 -1.17 -13.61 -21.22
CA ILE A 91 0.01 -12.77 -21.41
C ILE A 91 1.19 -13.50 -20.77
N SER A 92 2.13 -13.97 -21.59
CA SER A 92 3.35 -14.61 -21.12
C SER A 92 4.47 -13.60 -21.01
N GLY A 93 5.10 -13.50 -19.82
CA GLY A 93 6.09 -12.45 -19.61
C GLY A 93 6.96 -12.65 -18.39
N LYS A 94 7.61 -11.55 -18.00
CA LYS A 94 8.49 -11.48 -16.84
C LYS A 94 8.08 -10.36 -15.90
N TRP A 95 8.07 -10.70 -14.62
CA TRP A 95 7.94 -9.76 -13.51
C TRP A 95 9.33 -9.44 -12.97
N THR A 96 9.65 -8.16 -12.89
CA THR A 96 10.90 -7.66 -12.32
C THR A 96 10.59 -6.77 -11.12
N GLN A 97 11.28 -7.02 -10.00
CA GLN A 97 11.17 -6.19 -8.80
C GLN A 97 12.54 -6.14 -8.11
N GLY A 98 13.13 -4.94 -8.04
CA GLY A 98 14.52 -4.78 -7.62
C GLY A 98 15.45 -5.60 -8.53
N PRO A 99 16.40 -6.39 -7.97
CA PRO A 99 17.31 -7.21 -8.76
C PRO A 99 16.68 -8.53 -9.24
N ALA A 100 15.47 -8.87 -8.78
CA ALA A 100 14.83 -10.14 -9.10
C ALA A 100 13.98 -10.03 -10.36
N SER A 101 14.16 -11.00 -11.29
CA SER A 101 13.31 -11.18 -12.47
C SER A 101 12.81 -12.63 -12.50
N ARG A 102 11.50 -12.81 -12.75
CA ARG A 102 10.82 -14.11 -12.72
C ARG A 102 9.78 -14.20 -13.82
N ASP A 103 9.61 -15.39 -14.35
CA ASP A 103 8.55 -15.63 -15.32
C ASP A 103 7.18 -15.53 -14.64
N LEU A 104 6.23 -14.89 -15.32
CA LEU A 104 4.86 -14.74 -14.88
C LEU A 104 3.92 -14.86 -16.07
N LEU A 105 3.09 -15.89 -16.05
CA LEU A 105 1.97 -16.04 -16.95
C LEU A 105 0.75 -15.36 -16.29
N LEU A 106 0.10 -14.47 -17.04
CA LEU A 106 -1.19 -13.87 -16.68
C LEU A 106 -2.29 -14.51 -17.50
N GLU A 107 -3.32 -15.00 -16.86
CA GLU A 107 -4.52 -15.56 -17.48
C GLU A 107 -5.68 -14.59 -17.27
N ARG A 108 -6.47 -14.35 -18.31
CA ARG A 108 -7.68 -13.55 -18.21
C ARG A 108 -8.74 -14.30 -17.43
N VAL A 109 -9.27 -13.68 -16.38
CA VAL A 109 -10.32 -14.25 -15.56
C VAL A 109 -11.57 -13.35 -15.57
N LYS A 110 -12.75 -13.95 -15.40
CA LYS A 110 -14.01 -13.19 -15.28
C LYS A 110 -14.10 -12.48 -13.93
N GLU A 111 -13.60 -13.13 -12.89
CA GLU A 111 -13.61 -12.63 -11.53
C GLU A 111 -12.32 -13.09 -10.82
N ALA A 112 -11.67 -12.16 -10.14
CA ALA A 112 -10.49 -12.48 -9.35
C ALA A 112 -10.88 -13.30 -8.11
N PRO A 113 -10.05 -14.29 -7.72
CA PRO A 113 -10.20 -14.92 -6.41
C PRO A 113 -10.11 -13.86 -5.30
N LYS A 114 -10.88 -14.06 -4.23
CA LYS A 114 -10.80 -13.16 -3.08
C LYS A 114 -9.41 -13.19 -2.45
N PRO A 115 -8.92 -12.03 -1.97
CA PRO A 115 -7.69 -11.96 -1.19
C PRO A 115 -7.77 -12.88 0.02
N LYS A 116 -6.62 -13.36 0.47
CA LYS A 116 -6.54 -14.13 1.71
C LYS A 116 -6.91 -13.24 2.88
N GLU A 117 -7.94 -13.60 3.60
CA GLU A 117 -8.32 -12.91 4.82
C GLU A 117 -7.38 -13.31 5.96
N PHE A 118 -6.60 -12.35 6.46
CA PHE A 118 -5.74 -12.57 7.62
C PHE A 118 -6.52 -12.24 8.89
N LYS A 119 -6.83 -13.28 9.66
CA LYS A 119 -7.32 -13.06 11.02
C LYS A 119 -6.21 -12.43 11.86
N ARG A 120 -6.52 -11.31 12.49
CA ARG A 120 -5.61 -10.55 13.34
C ARG A 120 -6.14 -10.51 14.77
N PRO A 121 -6.02 -11.63 15.53
CA PRO A 121 -6.56 -11.71 16.88
C PRO A 121 -5.89 -10.74 17.87
N GLN A 122 -4.67 -10.27 17.53
CA GLN A 122 -3.92 -9.29 18.32
C GLN A 122 -4.43 -7.86 18.16
N ASP A 123 -5.20 -7.54 17.10
CA ASP A 123 -5.72 -6.19 16.90
C ASP A 123 -6.72 -5.85 17.99
N PRO A 124 -6.51 -4.78 18.75
CA PRO A 124 -7.41 -4.38 19.82
C PRO A 124 -8.76 -3.95 19.26
N LYS A 125 -9.83 -4.29 19.97
CA LYS A 125 -11.21 -3.96 19.60
C LYS A 125 -11.81 -2.97 20.56
N ARG A 126 -12.54 -1.98 20.03
CA ARG A 126 -13.33 -1.04 20.84
C ARG A 126 -14.53 -1.74 21.52
N PRO A 127 -14.97 -1.30 22.72
CA PRO A 127 -14.41 -0.18 23.49
C PRO A 127 -13.09 -0.54 24.17
N TYR A 128 -12.15 0.38 24.19
CA TYR A 128 -10.87 0.20 24.88
C TYR A 128 -11.03 0.45 26.40
N PRO A 129 -10.26 -0.21 27.29
CA PRO A 129 -10.28 0.05 28.73
C PRO A 129 -9.44 1.26 29.13
N TYR A 130 -9.04 2.08 28.18
CA TYR A 130 -8.22 3.28 28.33
C TYR A 130 -8.78 4.38 27.41
N ARG A 131 -8.32 5.62 27.61
CA ARG A 131 -8.69 6.75 26.75
C ARG A 131 -7.87 6.69 25.46
N ASP A 132 -8.51 6.96 24.32
CA ASP A 132 -7.87 7.20 23.06
C ASP A 132 -8.42 8.52 22.48
N GLU A 133 -7.51 9.45 22.23
CA GLU A 133 -7.84 10.82 21.84
C GLU A 133 -7.15 11.15 20.52
N GLU A 134 -7.92 11.62 19.54
CA GLU A 134 -7.36 12.21 18.34
C GLU A 134 -6.73 13.54 18.70
N VAL A 135 -5.48 13.70 18.30
CA VAL A 135 -4.70 14.90 18.63
C VAL A 135 -4.09 15.51 17.38
N THR A 136 -3.90 16.82 17.43
CA THR A 136 -3.13 17.55 16.44
C THR A 136 -2.17 18.49 17.13
N TYR A 137 -0.95 18.60 16.60
CA TYR A 137 0.04 19.53 17.08
C TYR A 137 0.85 20.12 15.92
N ARG A 138 1.61 21.18 16.16
CA ARG A 138 2.31 21.91 15.13
C ARG A 138 3.83 21.78 15.28
N ASN A 139 4.49 21.35 14.23
CA ASN A 139 5.91 21.62 14.04
C ASN A 139 6.05 23.10 13.63
N ALA A 140 6.34 23.95 14.60
CA ALA A 140 6.40 25.41 14.37
C ALA A 140 7.55 25.81 13.46
N LYS A 141 8.64 25.02 13.40
CA LYS A 141 9.82 25.32 12.58
C LYS A 141 9.53 25.15 11.09
N ASP A 142 8.78 24.12 10.73
CA ASP A 142 8.46 23.83 9.32
C ASP A 142 7.03 24.29 8.96
N GLY A 143 6.24 24.76 9.93
CA GLY A 143 4.85 25.19 9.71
C GLY A 143 3.88 24.04 9.46
N VAL A 144 4.27 22.80 9.72
CA VAL A 144 3.49 21.59 9.44
C VAL A 144 2.60 21.26 10.64
N THR A 145 1.35 20.88 10.36
CA THR A 145 0.42 20.33 11.36
C THR A 145 0.40 18.82 11.26
N LEU A 146 0.65 18.16 12.37
CA LEU A 146 0.69 16.71 12.49
C LEU A 146 -0.54 16.22 13.24
N ALA A 147 -1.08 15.09 12.81
CA ALA A 147 -2.22 14.42 13.41
C ALA A 147 -1.81 13.05 13.96
N GLY A 148 -2.35 12.70 15.10
CA GLY A 148 -2.05 11.45 15.76
C GLY A 148 -3.16 10.97 16.68
N THR A 149 -2.92 9.87 17.36
CA THR A 149 -3.75 9.35 18.43
C THR A 149 -2.91 9.19 19.68
N LEU A 150 -3.34 9.82 20.76
CA LEU A 150 -2.77 9.65 22.08
C LEU A 150 -3.64 8.67 22.88
N THR A 151 -3.05 7.53 23.27
CA THR A 151 -3.69 6.58 24.18
C THR A 151 -3.09 6.73 25.59
N MET A 152 -3.93 6.71 26.61
CA MET A 152 -3.50 6.86 28.00
C MET A 152 -4.42 6.13 28.97
N PRO A 153 -3.93 5.66 30.12
CA PRO A 153 -4.79 5.05 31.15
C PRO A 153 -5.97 5.95 31.50
N SER A 154 -7.11 5.33 31.84
CA SER A 154 -8.35 6.09 32.15
C SER A 154 -8.27 6.91 33.43
N THR A 155 -7.42 6.52 34.38
CA THR A 155 -7.27 7.16 35.68
C THR A 155 -5.81 7.28 36.08
N GLY A 156 -5.48 8.23 36.91
CA GLY A 156 -4.12 8.49 37.40
C GLY A 156 -3.40 9.53 36.56
N GLY A 157 -2.11 9.58 36.68
CA GLY A 157 -1.19 10.51 36.02
C GLY A 157 -0.32 11.28 37.00
N PRO A 158 0.73 11.94 36.54
CA PRO A 158 1.24 11.89 35.16
C PRO A 158 1.73 10.49 34.77
N PHE A 159 1.67 10.16 33.47
CA PHE A 159 2.08 8.85 32.96
C PHE A 159 3.45 8.90 32.27
N PRO A 160 4.29 7.88 32.39
CA PRO A 160 5.38 7.71 31.46
C PRO A 160 4.80 7.63 30.05
N THR A 161 5.40 8.36 29.11
CA THR A 161 4.85 8.50 27.76
C THR A 161 5.87 8.10 26.72
N VAL A 162 5.42 7.38 25.69
CA VAL A 162 6.21 6.96 24.53
C VAL A 162 5.61 7.57 23.28
N LEU A 163 6.46 8.11 22.42
CA LEU A 163 6.12 8.45 21.04
C LEU A 163 6.67 7.34 20.13
N LEU A 164 5.84 6.72 19.34
CA LEU A 164 6.24 5.72 18.36
C LEU A 164 6.65 6.43 17.07
N ILE A 165 7.83 6.11 16.57
CA ILE A 165 8.41 6.69 15.37
C ILE A 165 8.28 5.67 14.25
N THR A 166 7.66 6.06 13.14
CA THR A 166 7.45 5.25 11.94
C THR A 166 8.75 4.89 11.23
N GLY A 167 8.71 3.84 10.42
CA GLY A 167 9.83 3.41 9.58
C GLY A 167 9.98 4.24 8.30
N SER A 168 10.70 3.71 7.33
CA SER A 168 10.97 4.38 6.07
C SER A 168 9.73 4.43 5.18
N GLY A 169 9.53 5.56 4.49
CA GLY A 169 8.41 5.79 3.56
C GLY A 169 7.31 6.61 4.19
N ALA A 170 6.21 6.75 3.47
CA ALA A 170 5.01 7.48 3.91
C ALA A 170 4.14 6.55 4.75
N GLN A 171 4.20 6.68 6.07
CA GLN A 171 3.54 5.77 7.00
C GLN A 171 2.40 6.45 7.75
N ASP A 172 1.31 5.70 7.96
CA ASP A 172 0.25 6.12 8.89
C ASP A 172 0.68 5.86 10.35
N ARG A 173 -0.05 6.43 11.29
CA ARG A 173 0.19 6.32 12.74
C ARG A 173 0.21 4.89 13.29
N ASP A 174 -0.34 3.95 12.55
CA ASP A 174 -0.44 2.55 12.94
C ASP A 174 0.66 1.68 12.30
N GLU A 175 1.50 2.27 11.41
CA GLU A 175 2.48 1.57 10.59
C GLU A 175 1.81 0.44 9.79
N THR A 176 0.72 0.75 9.10
CA THR A 176 -0.14 -0.26 8.47
C THR A 176 0.56 -0.93 7.30
N VAL A 177 0.84 -2.23 7.43
CA VAL A 177 1.40 -3.08 6.38
C VAL A 177 0.47 -4.27 6.14
N TRP A 178 -0.09 -4.36 4.94
CA TRP A 178 -1.02 -5.43 4.54
C TRP A 178 -2.14 -5.68 5.56
N GLY A 179 -2.74 -4.59 6.06
CA GLY A 179 -3.80 -4.63 7.06
C GLY A 179 -3.35 -5.02 8.47
N HIS A 180 -2.06 -5.24 8.72
CA HIS A 180 -1.49 -5.32 10.06
C HIS A 180 -1.16 -3.92 10.56
N ARG A 181 -1.49 -3.63 11.82
CA ARG A 181 -1.29 -2.33 12.48
C ARG A 181 -0.42 -2.49 13.73
N PRO A 182 0.90 -2.69 13.55
CA PRO A 182 1.78 -3.03 14.66
C PRO A 182 1.82 -1.96 15.74
N PHE A 183 1.76 -0.67 15.38
CA PHE A 183 1.76 0.41 16.38
C PHE A 183 0.45 0.49 17.17
N LEU A 184 -0.70 0.17 16.57
CA LEU A 184 -1.95 0.05 17.30
C LEU A 184 -1.88 -1.07 18.35
N VAL A 185 -1.33 -2.23 17.97
CA VAL A 185 -1.15 -3.38 18.87
C VAL A 185 -0.17 -3.04 20.01
N LEU A 186 0.94 -2.40 19.68
CA LEU A 186 1.96 -2.00 20.67
C LEU A 186 1.40 -0.93 21.63
N ALA A 187 0.65 0.04 21.12
CA ALA A 187 0.03 1.08 21.92
C ALA A 187 -1.00 0.48 22.90
N ASP A 188 -1.87 -0.43 22.45
CA ASP A 188 -2.82 -1.12 23.34
C ASP A 188 -2.07 -1.87 24.45
N TYR A 189 -1.01 -2.60 24.09
CA TYR A 189 -0.20 -3.35 25.06
C TYR A 189 0.44 -2.45 26.13
N LEU A 190 1.05 -1.33 25.70
CA LEU A 190 1.72 -0.38 26.60
C LEU A 190 0.72 0.38 27.46
N THR A 191 -0.38 0.85 26.86
CA THR A 191 -1.38 1.66 27.59
C THR A 191 -2.08 0.85 28.67
N ARG A 192 -2.37 -0.43 28.44
CA ARG A 192 -2.88 -1.35 29.48
C ARG A 192 -1.89 -1.55 30.65
N ARG A 193 -0.62 -1.19 30.47
CA ARG A 193 0.44 -1.28 31.49
C ARG A 193 0.81 0.06 32.12
N GLY A 194 -0.01 1.07 31.90
CA GLY A 194 0.17 2.37 32.56
C GLY A 194 1.06 3.35 31.79
N ILE A 195 1.39 3.09 30.54
CA ILE A 195 2.23 3.94 29.68
C ILE A 195 1.37 4.62 28.64
N ALA A 196 1.38 5.95 28.60
CA ALA A 196 0.73 6.68 27.52
C ALA A 196 1.53 6.54 26.21
N VAL A 197 0.83 6.49 25.07
CA VAL A 197 1.46 6.30 23.77
C VAL A 197 0.92 7.27 22.74
N LEU A 198 1.78 8.07 22.14
CA LEU A 198 1.47 8.90 20.98
C LEU A 198 1.91 8.18 19.70
N ARG A 199 0.97 8.01 18.78
CA ARG A 199 1.17 7.53 17.42
C ARG A 199 0.79 8.62 16.44
N VAL A 200 1.60 8.87 15.43
CA VAL A 200 1.46 10.04 14.55
C VAL A 200 1.53 9.61 13.10
N ASP A 201 0.65 10.17 12.27
CA ASP A 201 0.79 10.06 10.81
C ASP A 201 1.99 10.89 10.35
N ASP A 202 2.80 10.37 9.47
CA ASP A 202 3.87 11.13 8.83
C ASP A 202 3.32 12.39 8.13
N ARG A 203 4.14 13.42 7.97
CA ARG A 203 3.74 14.60 7.19
C ARG A 203 3.25 14.20 5.80
N GLY A 204 2.10 14.75 5.38
CA GLY A 204 1.45 14.42 4.10
C GLY A 204 0.69 13.09 4.09
N VAL A 205 0.59 12.39 5.22
CA VAL A 205 -0.15 11.12 5.34
C VAL A 205 -1.35 11.29 6.27
N GLY A 206 -2.42 10.57 6.02
CA GLY A 206 -3.59 10.52 6.89
C GLY A 206 -4.15 11.89 7.23
N GLY A 207 -4.13 12.26 8.53
CA GLY A 207 -4.57 13.56 9.02
C GLY A 207 -3.48 14.64 9.01
N SER A 208 -2.21 14.28 8.86
CA SER A 208 -1.08 15.20 8.87
C SER A 208 -0.97 15.99 7.57
N LYS A 209 -0.55 17.25 7.69
CA LYS A 209 -0.30 18.14 6.54
C LYS A 209 1.17 18.07 6.12
N GLY A 210 1.50 18.67 4.97
CA GLY A 210 2.85 18.70 4.43
C GLY A 210 3.03 17.76 3.24
N ASP A 211 4.28 17.51 2.86
CA ASP A 211 4.65 16.70 1.70
C ASP A 211 5.75 15.70 2.10
N THR A 212 5.43 14.42 2.05
CA THR A 212 6.37 13.34 2.34
C THR A 212 7.43 13.20 1.24
N ALA A 213 7.07 13.43 -0.02
CA ALA A 213 7.97 13.20 -1.15
C ALA A 213 9.15 14.17 -1.20
N GLN A 214 9.00 15.36 -0.60
CA GLN A 214 10.04 16.37 -0.51
C GLN A 214 10.76 16.39 0.84
N ALA A 215 10.28 15.58 1.79
CA ALA A 215 10.81 15.57 3.15
C ALA A 215 12.13 14.80 3.25
N THR A 216 13.04 15.35 4.05
CA THR A 216 14.30 14.72 4.43
C THR A 216 14.18 14.03 5.80
N SER A 217 15.16 13.20 6.16
CA SER A 217 15.23 12.61 7.50
C SER A 217 15.29 13.67 8.62
N GLU A 218 15.85 14.85 8.32
CA GLU A 218 15.91 15.98 9.24
C GLU A 218 14.53 16.62 9.46
N ASP A 219 13.71 16.66 8.43
CA ASP A 219 12.31 17.13 8.51
C ASP A 219 11.49 16.21 9.41
N PHE A 220 11.59 14.90 9.22
CA PHE A 220 10.94 13.92 10.09
C PHE A 220 11.44 13.99 11.54
N ALA A 221 12.75 14.16 11.76
CA ALA A 221 13.29 14.34 13.10
C ALA A 221 12.70 15.57 13.81
N ARG A 222 12.46 16.68 13.08
CA ARG A 222 11.79 17.86 13.63
C ARG A 222 10.33 17.61 13.98
N ASP A 223 9.63 16.79 13.21
CA ASP A 223 8.25 16.38 13.51
C ASP A 223 8.19 15.56 14.80
N VAL A 224 9.13 14.63 14.98
CA VAL A 224 9.26 13.85 16.21
C VAL A 224 9.54 14.75 17.41
N LEU A 225 10.47 15.70 17.29
CA LEU A 225 10.75 16.68 18.36
C LEU A 225 9.54 17.52 18.72
N ALA A 226 8.74 17.96 17.71
CA ALA A 226 7.50 18.67 17.97
C ALA A 226 6.47 17.80 18.74
N GLY A 227 6.42 16.51 18.47
CA GLY A 227 5.61 15.55 19.21
C GLY A 227 6.07 15.38 20.66
N VAL A 228 7.38 15.35 20.89
CA VAL A 228 7.96 15.31 22.23
C VAL A 228 7.63 16.60 23.02
N GLU A 229 7.69 17.78 22.37
CA GLU A 229 7.28 19.04 23.01
C GLU A 229 5.78 19.08 23.32
N TYR A 230 4.95 18.51 22.45
CA TYR A 230 3.50 18.40 22.70
C TYR A 230 3.16 17.55 23.93
N LEU A 231 4.00 16.56 24.26
CA LEU A 231 3.81 15.63 25.38
C LEU A 231 4.30 16.17 26.74
N LYS A 232 4.99 17.30 26.78
CA LYS A 232 5.44 17.97 28.04
C LYS A 232 4.36 18.79 28.68
#